data_983423d2871ad44bbf4fbe4203b20137
#
_entry.id   983423d2871ad44bbf4fbe4203b20137
#
_cell.length_a   1.000
_cell.length_b   1.000
_cell.length_c   1.000
_cell.angle_alpha   90.00
_cell.angle_beta   90.00
_cell.angle_gamma   90.00
#
_symmetry.space_group_name_H-M   'P 1'
#
loop_
_entity.id
_entity.type
_entity.pdbx_description
1 polymer ?
#
loop_
_entity_poly.entity_id
_entity_poly.type
_entity_poly.pdbx_seq_one_letter_code
_entity_poly.pdbx_strand_id
1 'polypeptide(L)'
;MARARSFFALSALVIVATTVAACTPSVSSSAPQDPFAAPIVPGQSARASTLNGGVRGTINAPTPRTGSGVVTVALVGGAQLPTETAQEFTKATGFSIAVVPVDGVDSIAQADADVVLGLDGADALQAAAAGTIASVAPQDTTTLTGTVLEGAPAAVAYGRDDVCVIADKSWMSANSRPLPTSFHDLTAPRVRALLALPDPASSSVGRAFVQEAAAQTGEGLGTFVQSLNPRVDASLGETISAWSAGTHVSDSYLSEVVGSASGTSGSYPLVVAPRSLAAAAATNTGADSYGTAVSSTCIARIMYAAAVSAPATDGAESLIAWLQGQVAQRSLATTGAAYPIDGVLATDTKAAWLMGISGETVVADETVGSLDALDAWLSTWKFALASTVSIATTDPAEESAANPDVTTARDETSEQDPGVDPDDDGDE
;
A
#
# COMPACT_ATOMS: atom_id res chain seq x y z
N MET A 1 -85.85 60.96 20.14
CA MET A 1 -86.40 60.44 18.87
C MET A 1 -85.25 59.99 17.95
N ALA A 2 -85.42 58.89 17.30
CA ALA A 2 -84.62 58.29 16.22
C ALA A 2 -83.64 57.21 16.59
N ARG A 3 -83.96 56.21 16.25
CA ARG A 3 -83.84 54.88 15.78
C ARG A 3 -82.38 54.42 15.55
N ALA A 4 -82.08 53.29 16.24
CA ALA A 4 -80.98 52.39 15.99
C ALA A 4 -81.07 51.72 14.61
N ARG A 5 -79.92 51.47 13.95
CA ARG A 5 -79.71 50.41 12.94
C ARG A 5 -78.44 49.71 13.21
N SER A 6 -78.57 48.45 13.62
CA SER A 6 -77.53 47.48 13.76
C SER A 6 -76.97 47.11 12.34
N PHE A 7 -75.69 47.10 12.20
CA PHE A 7 -75.03 46.40 11.10
C PHE A 7 -74.10 45.36 11.70
N PHE A 8 -74.40 44.09 11.38
CA PHE A 8 -73.55 42.97 11.60
C PHE A 8 -72.38 43.07 10.63
N ALA A 9 -71.16 43.14 11.14
CA ALA A 9 -69.95 42.96 10.35
C ALA A 9 -69.38 41.58 10.67
N LEU A 10 -69.41 40.70 9.65
CA LEU A 10 -68.72 39.40 9.62
C LEU A 10 -67.26 39.66 9.66
N SER A 11 -66.59 39.34 10.73
CA SER A 11 -65.11 39.31 10.78
C SER A 11 -64.60 38.01 10.23
N ALA A 12 -64.05 38.06 9.03
CA ALA A 12 -63.30 36.94 8.47
C ALA A 12 -61.90 36.84 9.16
N LEU A 13 -61.74 35.81 9.94
CA LEU A 13 -60.42 35.47 10.57
C LEU A 13 -59.48 34.95 9.53
N VAL A 14 -58.57 35.80 9.05
CA VAL A 14 -57.44 35.37 8.20
C VAL A 14 -56.36 34.86 9.14
N ILE A 15 -56.22 33.51 9.18
CA ILE A 15 -55.09 32.85 9.82
C ILE A 15 -53.90 33.01 8.89
N VAL A 16 -53.01 33.94 9.15
CA VAL A 16 -51.71 34.02 8.53
C VAL A 16 -50.82 33.00 9.22
N ALA A 17 -50.64 31.84 8.57
CA ALA A 17 -49.62 30.88 8.96
C ALA A 17 -48.23 31.45 8.62
N THR A 18 -47.59 32.08 9.61
CA THR A 18 -46.18 32.44 9.52
C THR A 18 -45.37 31.14 9.65
N THR A 19 -44.95 30.60 8.53
CA THR A 19 -43.88 29.59 8.49
C THR A 19 -42.57 30.24 8.94
N VAL A 20 -42.25 30.06 10.24
CA VAL A 20 -40.92 30.34 10.74
C VAL A 20 -39.99 29.32 10.07
N ALA A 21 -39.32 29.71 9.00
CA ALA A 21 -38.16 28.99 8.50
C ALA A 21 -37.09 29.08 9.58
N ALA A 22 -37.02 28.06 10.42
CA ALA A 22 -35.89 27.85 11.29
C ALA A 22 -34.64 27.62 10.42
N CYS A 23 -33.90 28.69 10.15
CA CYS A 23 -32.50 28.55 9.75
C CYS A 23 -31.75 27.97 10.95
N THR A 24 -31.69 26.64 11.03
CA THR A 24 -30.68 26.00 11.85
C THR A 24 -29.36 26.35 11.20
N PRO A 25 -28.41 27.01 11.87
CA PRO A 25 -27.07 27.10 11.37
C PRO A 25 -26.55 25.66 11.36
N SER A 26 -26.34 25.12 10.16
CA SER A 26 -25.54 23.93 10.02
C SER A 26 -24.15 24.30 10.53
N VAL A 27 -23.85 23.88 11.75
CA VAL A 27 -22.49 23.86 12.25
C VAL A 27 -21.78 22.84 11.39
N SER A 28 -21.13 23.31 10.34
CA SER A 28 -20.15 22.53 9.61
C SER A 28 -19.05 22.20 10.61
N SER A 29 -19.11 21.02 11.21
CA SER A 29 -17.95 20.45 11.86
C SER A 29 -16.94 20.24 10.74
N SER A 30 -15.97 21.12 10.64
CA SER A 30 -14.80 20.95 9.80
C SER A 30 -13.91 19.89 10.41
N ALA A 31 -14.36 18.62 10.36
CA ALA A 31 -13.41 17.52 10.42
C ALA A 31 -12.51 17.66 9.19
N PRO A 32 -11.19 17.44 9.32
CA PRO A 32 -10.29 17.46 8.19
C PRO A 32 -10.85 16.50 7.13
N GLN A 33 -11.07 17.00 5.93
CA GLN A 33 -11.55 16.16 4.84
C GLN A 33 -10.41 15.24 4.40
N ASP A 34 -10.69 13.94 4.36
CA ASP A 34 -9.76 12.98 3.75
C ASP A 34 -9.57 13.37 2.27
N PRO A 35 -8.37 13.82 1.86
CA PRO A 35 -8.11 14.20 0.49
C PRO A 35 -8.21 13.02 -0.49
N PHE A 36 -8.15 11.79 0.02
CA PHE A 36 -8.21 10.56 -0.77
C PHE A 36 -9.56 9.84 -0.69
N ALA A 37 -10.63 10.52 -0.24
CA ALA A 37 -11.95 9.90 -0.13
C ALA A 37 -12.41 9.27 -1.45
N ALA A 38 -12.93 8.04 -1.38
CA ALA A 38 -13.43 7.32 -2.55
C ALA A 38 -14.58 8.10 -3.24
N PRO A 39 -14.64 8.10 -4.58
CA PRO A 39 -15.73 8.75 -5.31
C PRO A 39 -17.05 8.04 -5.00
N ILE A 40 -18.12 8.83 -4.81
CA ILE A 40 -19.47 8.30 -4.67
C ILE A 40 -19.90 7.78 -6.03
N VAL A 41 -20.01 6.45 -6.17
CA VAL A 41 -20.55 5.84 -7.39
C VAL A 41 -22.08 5.99 -7.37
N PRO A 42 -22.71 6.62 -8.39
CA PRO A 42 -24.15 6.69 -8.46
C PRO A 42 -24.77 5.29 -8.52
N GLY A 43 -25.66 4.96 -7.55
CA GLY A 43 -26.34 3.66 -7.47
C GLY A 43 -25.85 2.71 -6.37
N GLN A 44 -24.76 2.98 -5.69
CA GLN A 44 -24.42 2.27 -4.47
C GLN A 44 -25.10 2.94 -3.27
N SER A 45 -25.98 2.18 -2.60
CA SER A 45 -26.68 2.63 -1.41
C SER A 45 -25.70 3.13 -0.35
N ALA A 46 -25.93 4.33 0.12
CA ALA A 46 -25.17 5.05 1.14
C ALA A 46 -25.13 4.30 2.50
N ARG A 47 -24.43 3.17 2.55
CA ARG A 47 -24.23 2.42 3.80
C ARG A 47 -22.93 2.72 4.52
N ALA A 48 -22.10 3.56 3.95
CA ALA A 48 -20.76 3.82 4.47
C ALA A 48 -20.39 5.30 4.54
N SER A 49 -21.34 6.20 4.67
CA SER A 49 -20.95 7.60 4.67
C SER A 49 -21.67 8.44 5.71
N THR A 50 -21.31 8.22 6.94
CA THR A 50 -21.40 9.26 7.97
C THR A 50 -20.27 10.30 7.84
N LEU A 51 -19.36 10.13 6.88
CA LEU A 51 -18.28 11.08 6.54
C LEU A 51 -18.62 11.98 5.34
N ASN A 52 -19.89 12.05 4.93
CA ASN A 52 -20.33 12.82 3.78
C ASN A 52 -20.59 14.27 4.12
N GLY A 53 -19.59 15.06 4.17
CA GLY A 53 -19.64 16.52 4.13
C GLY A 53 -18.56 17.11 3.22
N GLY A 54 -17.87 16.26 2.46
CA GLY A 54 -16.74 16.67 1.65
C GLY A 54 -17.14 17.66 0.56
N VAL A 55 -16.90 18.94 0.79
CA VAL A 55 -16.73 19.89 -0.30
C VAL A 55 -15.60 19.32 -1.17
N ARG A 56 -15.91 18.97 -2.42
CA ARG A 56 -14.92 18.63 -3.43
C ARG A 56 -14.01 19.85 -3.56
N GLY A 57 -12.90 19.84 -2.85
CA GLY A 57 -11.86 20.82 -3.04
C GLY A 57 -11.28 20.58 -4.42
N THR A 58 -11.63 21.43 -5.38
CA THR A 58 -10.85 21.53 -6.59
C THR A 58 -9.47 21.94 -6.14
N ILE A 59 -8.50 21.03 -6.19
CA ILE A 59 -7.11 21.41 -5.97
C ILE A 59 -6.84 22.43 -7.06
N ASN A 60 -6.55 23.68 -6.68
CA ASN A 60 -5.98 24.65 -7.60
C ASN A 60 -4.60 24.12 -7.95
N ALA A 61 -4.57 23.26 -8.96
CA ALA A 61 -3.34 22.64 -9.39
C ALA A 61 -2.36 23.75 -9.79
N PRO A 62 -1.15 23.73 -9.22
CA PRO A 62 -0.13 24.69 -9.62
C PRO A 62 0.16 24.54 -11.10
N THR A 63 0.54 25.63 -11.74
CA THR A 63 0.96 25.61 -13.15
C THR A 63 2.43 25.22 -13.19
N PRO A 64 2.79 24.06 -13.75
CA PRO A 64 4.18 23.66 -13.83
C PRO A 64 4.97 24.62 -14.73
N ARG A 65 6.22 24.86 -14.40
CA ARG A 65 7.12 25.67 -15.23
C ARG A 65 7.46 24.92 -16.50
N THR A 66 7.72 25.66 -17.57
CA THR A 66 8.19 25.10 -18.83
C THR A 66 9.69 25.31 -18.98
N GLY A 67 10.38 24.35 -19.58
CA GLY A 67 11.82 24.40 -19.75
C GLY A 67 12.34 23.27 -20.64
N SER A 68 13.59 22.89 -20.46
CA SER A 68 14.22 21.79 -21.16
C SER A 68 15.31 21.17 -20.29
N GLY A 69 15.60 19.91 -20.53
CA GLY A 69 16.57 19.12 -19.78
C GLY A 69 16.00 17.79 -19.32
N VAL A 70 16.79 17.05 -18.59
CA VAL A 70 16.40 15.75 -18.00
C VAL A 70 16.21 15.95 -16.50
N VAL A 71 15.11 15.44 -15.97
CA VAL A 71 14.85 15.32 -14.54
C VAL A 71 15.10 13.88 -14.15
N THR A 72 16.10 13.64 -13.33
CA THR A 72 16.39 12.31 -12.78
C THR A 72 15.54 12.07 -11.55
N VAL A 73 14.76 10.98 -11.59
CA VAL A 73 13.75 10.66 -10.57
C VAL A 73 14.12 9.36 -9.88
N ALA A 74 14.42 9.42 -8.58
CA ALA A 74 14.56 8.25 -7.72
C ALA A 74 13.17 7.73 -7.33
N LEU A 75 12.88 6.45 -7.57
CA LEU A 75 11.66 5.79 -7.15
C LEU A 75 11.94 4.91 -5.93
N VAL A 76 11.24 5.16 -4.83
CA VAL A 76 11.38 4.41 -3.57
C VAL A 76 10.04 3.78 -3.18
N GLY A 77 10.08 2.73 -2.38
CA GLY A 77 8.88 2.13 -1.79
C GLY A 77 7.90 1.50 -2.80
N GLY A 78 8.39 1.12 -3.98
CA GLY A 78 7.57 0.58 -5.05
C GLY A 78 6.76 1.62 -5.82
N ALA A 79 7.11 2.90 -5.69
CA ALA A 79 6.53 3.97 -6.50
C ALA A 79 6.81 3.74 -7.99
N GLN A 80 5.91 4.22 -8.82
CA GLN A 80 5.98 4.11 -10.27
C GLN A 80 5.79 5.48 -10.93
N LEU A 81 6.46 5.69 -12.04
CA LEU A 81 6.21 6.80 -12.94
C LEU A 81 6.10 6.27 -14.37
N PRO A 82 4.93 5.69 -14.73
CA PRO A 82 4.74 5.02 -16.00
C PRO A 82 5.13 5.88 -17.20
N THR A 83 5.61 5.25 -18.25
CA THR A 83 6.09 5.91 -19.47
C THR A 83 5.06 6.90 -20.02
N GLU A 84 3.76 6.54 -20.02
CA GLU A 84 2.68 7.41 -20.46
C GLU A 84 2.56 8.67 -19.60
N THR A 85 2.72 8.51 -18.28
CA THR A 85 2.69 9.63 -17.31
C THR A 85 3.91 10.54 -17.52
N ALA A 86 5.10 9.97 -17.74
CA ALA A 86 6.33 10.70 -18.03
C ALA A 86 6.22 11.48 -19.36
N GLN A 87 5.59 10.89 -20.38
CA GLN A 87 5.34 11.55 -21.66
C GLN A 87 4.38 12.73 -21.54
N GLU A 88 3.31 12.61 -20.77
CA GLU A 88 2.39 13.73 -20.51
C GLU A 88 3.10 14.88 -19.76
N PHE A 89 3.98 14.57 -18.82
CA PHE A 89 4.84 15.58 -18.18
C PHE A 89 5.72 16.30 -19.20
N THR A 90 6.43 15.53 -20.04
CA THR A 90 7.31 16.09 -21.07
C THR A 90 6.55 16.99 -22.03
N LYS A 91 5.37 16.56 -22.46
CA LYS A 91 4.48 17.35 -23.36
C LYS A 91 4.00 18.64 -22.69
N ALA A 92 3.72 18.61 -21.40
CA ALA A 92 3.23 19.77 -20.65
C ALA A 92 4.31 20.79 -20.34
N THR A 93 5.55 20.34 -20.10
CA THR A 93 6.62 21.17 -19.53
C THR A 93 7.84 21.34 -20.43
N GLY A 94 8.12 20.38 -21.31
CA GLY A 94 9.34 20.33 -22.14
C GLY A 94 10.53 19.62 -21.47
N PHE A 95 10.47 19.31 -20.18
CA PHE A 95 11.47 18.48 -19.50
C PHE A 95 11.24 17.01 -19.81
N SER A 96 12.31 16.22 -19.94
CA SER A 96 12.25 14.76 -20.03
C SER A 96 12.56 14.14 -18.68
N ILE A 97 12.18 12.85 -18.49
CA ILE A 97 12.37 12.11 -17.25
C ILE A 97 13.32 10.94 -17.48
N ALA A 98 14.25 10.74 -16.55
CA ALA A 98 15.02 9.53 -16.36
C ALA A 98 14.69 8.93 -14.99
N VAL A 99 14.34 7.63 -14.94
CA VAL A 99 13.94 6.96 -13.71
C VAL A 99 15.09 6.10 -13.20
N VAL A 100 15.33 6.13 -11.89
CA VAL A 100 16.30 5.30 -11.18
C VAL A 100 15.57 4.64 -10.00
N PRO A 101 15.35 3.32 -10.01
CA PRO A 101 14.81 2.62 -8.85
C PRO A 101 15.84 2.60 -7.71
N VAL A 102 15.38 2.81 -6.47
CA VAL A 102 16.19 2.74 -5.27
C VAL A 102 15.48 1.90 -4.20
N ASP A 103 16.22 1.08 -3.45
CA ASP A 103 15.64 0.17 -2.48
C ASP A 103 15.09 0.87 -1.24
N GLY A 104 15.67 2.00 -0.85
CA GLY A 104 15.25 2.75 0.33
C GLY A 104 15.86 4.14 0.41
N VAL A 105 15.50 4.87 1.47
CA VAL A 105 15.88 6.28 1.71
C VAL A 105 17.38 6.48 1.72
N ASP A 106 18.12 5.53 2.28
CA ASP A 106 19.59 5.61 2.39
C ASP A 106 20.31 5.58 1.04
N SER A 107 19.63 5.06 0.01
CA SER A 107 20.16 4.96 -1.35
C SER A 107 19.88 6.21 -2.21
N ILE A 108 19.04 7.14 -1.75
CA ILE A 108 18.65 8.33 -2.52
C ILE A 108 19.87 9.22 -2.81
N ALA A 109 20.74 9.40 -1.82
CA ALA A 109 21.93 10.27 -1.96
C ALA A 109 22.93 9.75 -3.03
N GLN A 110 22.94 8.44 -3.31
CA GLN A 110 23.81 7.82 -4.31
C GLN A 110 23.19 7.79 -5.70
N ALA A 111 21.88 8.04 -5.82
CA ALA A 111 21.15 7.95 -7.08
C ALA A 111 21.38 9.12 -8.03
N ASP A 112 22.08 10.18 -7.60
CA ASP A 112 22.26 11.44 -8.35
C ASP A 112 20.95 11.97 -8.95
N ALA A 113 19.90 11.91 -8.13
CA ALA A 113 18.55 12.27 -8.55
C ALA A 113 18.21 13.74 -8.24
N ASP A 114 17.35 14.33 -9.06
CA ASP A 114 16.80 15.67 -8.82
C ASP A 114 15.56 15.59 -7.91
N VAL A 115 14.78 14.52 -8.01
CA VAL A 115 13.52 14.31 -7.30
C VAL A 115 13.45 12.88 -6.79
N VAL A 116 12.89 12.70 -5.61
CA VAL A 116 12.47 11.39 -5.09
C VAL A 116 10.96 11.31 -5.05
N LEU A 117 10.41 10.17 -5.50
CA LEU A 117 8.98 9.84 -5.46
C LEU A 117 8.75 8.56 -4.67
N GLY A 118 7.62 8.50 -3.96
CA GLY A 118 7.19 7.31 -3.23
C GLY A 118 7.63 7.24 -1.78
N LEU A 119 8.17 8.34 -1.24
CA LEU A 119 8.40 8.45 0.19
C LEU A 119 7.07 8.26 0.94
N ASP A 120 7.06 7.49 2.00
CA ASP A 120 6.01 7.55 3.01
C ASP A 120 6.33 8.60 4.08
N GLY A 121 5.48 8.73 5.11
CA GLY A 121 5.71 9.71 6.17
C GLY A 121 7.02 9.48 6.93
N ALA A 122 7.37 8.22 7.26
CA ALA A 122 8.60 7.88 7.96
C ALA A 122 9.84 8.10 7.09
N ASP A 123 9.77 7.69 5.82
CA ASP A 123 10.82 7.92 4.84
C ASP A 123 11.11 9.41 4.66
N ALA A 124 10.06 10.23 4.54
CA ALA A 124 10.20 11.67 4.38
C ALA A 124 10.86 12.33 5.61
N LEU A 125 10.47 11.93 6.82
CA LEU A 125 11.08 12.42 8.06
C LEU A 125 12.54 11.99 8.17
N GLN A 126 12.85 10.72 7.85
CA GLN A 126 14.22 10.22 7.85
C GLN A 126 15.10 10.96 6.82
N ALA A 127 14.60 11.12 5.58
CA ALA A 127 15.31 11.84 4.52
C ALA A 127 15.55 13.32 4.87
N ALA A 128 14.57 13.97 5.49
CA ALA A 128 14.72 15.35 5.96
C ALA A 128 15.75 15.46 7.10
N ALA A 129 15.68 14.56 8.09
CA ALA A 129 16.64 14.53 9.20
C ALA A 129 18.08 14.27 8.72
N ALA A 130 18.24 13.41 7.70
CA ALA A 130 19.53 13.14 7.06
C ALA A 130 20.02 14.26 6.12
N GLY A 131 19.15 15.25 5.81
CA GLY A 131 19.48 16.31 4.84
C GLY A 131 19.54 15.80 3.39
N THR A 132 18.94 14.66 3.09
CA THR A 132 18.92 14.07 1.76
C THR A 132 17.93 14.79 0.84
N ILE A 133 16.85 15.33 1.39
CA ILE A 133 15.87 16.13 0.65
C ILE A 133 15.98 17.61 1.00
N ALA A 134 15.47 18.47 0.12
CA ALA A 134 15.42 19.90 0.33
C ALA A 134 14.68 20.25 1.64
N SER A 135 14.99 21.38 2.23
CA SER A 135 14.36 21.84 3.48
C SER A 135 13.05 22.61 3.28
N VAL A 136 12.72 22.97 2.04
CA VAL A 136 11.52 23.75 1.69
C VAL A 136 10.88 23.17 0.45
N ALA A 137 9.56 23.06 0.48
CA ALA A 137 8.78 22.63 -0.69
C ALA A 137 8.89 23.67 -1.83
N PRO A 138 8.76 23.23 -3.09
CA PRO A 138 8.67 24.15 -4.22
C PRO A 138 7.51 25.15 -4.06
N GLN A 139 7.73 26.41 -4.48
CA GLN A 139 6.75 27.49 -4.25
C GLN A 139 5.41 27.28 -4.91
N ASP A 140 5.38 26.56 -6.02
CA ASP A 140 4.18 26.31 -6.82
C ASP A 140 3.44 25.02 -6.42
N THR A 141 3.59 24.54 -5.18
CA THR A 141 2.90 23.33 -4.70
C THR A 141 1.75 23.67 -3.77
N THR A 142 0.73 22.79 -3.75
CA THR A 142 -0.43 22.92 -2.87
C THR A 142 -0.25 22.07 -1.63
N THR A 143 -0.37 22.70 -0.48
CA THR A 143 -0.41 22.00 0.80
C THR A 143 -1.80 21.42 1.02
N LEU A 144 -1.88 20.08 1.15
CA LEU A 144 -3.12 19.39 1.46
C LEU A 144 -3.27 19.24 2.97
N THR A 145 -4.45 19.59 3.47
CA THR A 145 -4.75 19.43 4.90
C THR A 145 -4.64 17.96 5.30
N GLY A 146 -3.95 17.67 6.40
CA GLY A 146 -3.78 16.29 6.89
C GLY A 146 -2.64 15.50 6.23
N THR A 147 -1.85 16.14 5.33
CA THR A 147 -0.67 15.49 4.72
C THR A 147 0.64 16.20 5.04
N VAL A 148 0.59 17.26 5.83
CA VAL A 148 1.77 18.05 6.20
C VAL A 148 2.59 17.29 7.24
N LEU A 149 3.88 17.14 6.98
CA LEU A 149 4.85 16.57 7.90
C LEU A 149 5.68 17.71 8.52
N GLU A 150 5.51 18.01 9.81
CA GLU A 150 6.22 19.11 10.47
C GLU A 150 7.73 18.96 10.37
N GLY A 151 8.24 17.72 10.51
CA GLY A 151 9.68 17.41 10.40
C GLY A 151 10.20 17.33 8.95
N ALA A 152 9.34 17.34 7.94
CA ALA A 152 9.70 17.23 6.52
C ALA A 152 8.86 18.16 5.65
N PRO A 153 8.94 19.48 5.82
CA PRO A 153 8.07 20.44 5.14
C PRO A 153 8.27 20.50 3.62
N ALA A 154 9.37 19.94 3.11
CA ALA A 154 9.64 19.84 1.68
C ALA A 154 8.94 18.65 1.01
N ALA A 155 8.44 17.70 1.78
CA ALA A 155 7.72 16.54 1.26
C ALA A 155 6.30 16.93 0.86
N VAL A 156 5.95 16.74 -0.41
CA VAL A 156 4.68 17.14 -1.02
C VAL A 156 3.87 15.90 -1.36
N ALA A 157 2.69 15.75 -0.78
CA ALA A 157 1.80 14.63 -1.09
C ALA A 157 1.31 14.70 -2.53
N TYR A 158 1.41 13.58 -3.26
CA TYR A 158 0.96 13.50 -4.65
C TYR A 158 0.04 12.32 -4.95
N GLY A 159 -0.13 11.38 -4.05
CA GLY A 159 -0.99 10.22 -4.26
C GLY A 159 -1.05 9.33 -3.03
N ARG A 160 -1.73 8.19 -3.17
CA ARG A 160 -1.83 7.16 -2.15
C ARG A 160 -1.64 5.78 -2.77
N ASP A 161 -0.85 4.93 -2.12
CA ASP A 161 -0.69 3.52 -2.50
C ASP A 161 -0.49 2.67 -1.24
N ASP A 162 -1.57 2.09 -0.74
CA ASP A 162 -1.59 1.33 0.51
C ASP A 162 -0.68 0.11 0.41
N VAL A 163 0.03 -0.21 1.48
CA VAL A 163 0.78 -1.46 1.60
C VAL A 163 -0.13 -2.54 2.16
N CYS A 164 -0.22 -3.67 1.46
CA CYS A 164 -1.09 -4.78 1.82
C CYS A 164 -0.39 -6.12 1.64
N VAL A 165 -0.97 -7.17 2.19
CA VAL A 165 -0.71 -8.52 1.69
C VAL A 165 -1.48 -8.70 0.39
N ILE A 166 -0.78 -8.97 -0.71
CA ILE A 166 -1.34 -9.27 -2.02
C ILE A 166 -1.32 -10.78 -2.22
N ALA A 167 -2.47 -11.36 -2.49
CA ALA A 167 -2.66 -12.80 -2.69
C ALA A 167 -2.79 -13.15 -4.18
N ASP A 168 -2.13 -14.21 -4.62
CA ASP A 168 -2.40 -14.86 -5.91
C ASP A 168 -3.71 -15.64 -5.83
N LYS A 169 -4.77 -15.13 -6.46
CA LYS A 169 -6.09 -15.75 -6.44
C LYS A 169 -6.09 -17.13 -7.07
N SER A 170 -5.35 -17.31 -8.15
CA SER A 170 -5.30 -18.55 -8.91
C SER A 170 -4.62 -19.66 -8.11
N TRP A 171 -3.49 -19.34 -7.50
CA TRP A 171 -2.78 -20.29 -6.64
C TRP A 171 -3.61 -20.69 -5.42
N MET A 172 -4.21 -19.71 -4.72
CA MET A 172 -5.04 -19.96 -3.55
C MET A 172 -6.22 -20.88 -3.89
N SER A 173 -6.89 -20.62 -5.02
CA SER A 173 -7.98 -21.44 -5.51
C SER A 173 -7.54 -22.86 -5.89
N ALA A 174 -6.46 -22.99 -6.68
CA ALA A 174 -5.94 -24.28 -7.13
C ALA A 174 -5.49 -25.19 -5.98
N ASN A 175 -5.00 -24.59 -4.90
CA ASN A 175 -4.54 -25.32 -3.72
C ASN A 175 -5.62 -25.44 -2.61
N SER A 176 -6.87 -25.05 -2.89
CA SER A 176 -7.97 -25.04 -1.91
C SER A 176 -7.62 -24.34 -0.61
N ARG A 177 -6.90 -23.21 -0.72
CA ARG A 177 -6.52 -22.34 0.42
C ARG A 177 -7.47 -21.15 0.48
N PRO A 178 -8.14 -20.90 1.61
CA PRO A 178 -8.93 -19.68 1.78
C PRO A 178 -8.02 -18.46 1.80
N LEU A 179 -8.51 -17.36 1.23
CA LEU A 179 -7.85 -16.06 1.42
C LEU A 179 -7.90 -15.68 2.91
N PRO A 180 -6.82 -15.12 3.48
CA PRO A 180 -6.86 -14.50 4.79
C PRO A 180 -7.94 -13.43 4.86
N THR A 181 -8.68 -13.34 5.95
CA THR A 181 -9.75 -12.35 6.16
C THR A 181 -9.41 -11.38 7.28
N SER A 182 -8.38 -11.68 8.05
CA SER A 182 -7.86 -10.85 9.12
C SER A 182 -6.33 -10.88 9.11
N PHE A 183 -5.73 -9.91 9.78
CA PHE A 183 -4.29 -9.88 10.00
C PHE A 183 -3.82 -11.12 10.79
N HIS A 184 -4.62 -11.56 11.76
CA HIS A 184 -4.34 -12.76 12.55
C HIS A 184 -4.31 -14.05 11.72
N ASP A 185 -5.12 -14.14 10.64
CA ASP A 185 -5.14 -15.33 9.79
C ASP A 185 -3.81 -15.64 9.12
N LEU A 186 -2.91 -14.63 9.01
CA LEU A 186 -1.56 -14.81 8.47
C LEU A 186 -0.72 -15.81 9.28
N THR A 187 -1.03 -15.98 10.57
CA THR A 187 -0.33 -16.96 11.46
C THR A 187 -0.98 -18.33 11.45
N ALA A 188 -2.14 -18.50 10.81
CA ALA A 188 -2.83 -19.77 10.77
C ALA A 188 -1.96 -20.87 10.10
N PRO A 189 -1.99 -22.13 10.56
CA PRO A 189 -1.14 -23.22 10.04
C PRO A 189 -1.24 -23.44 8.53
N ARG A 190 -2.36 -23.02 7.92
CA ARG A 190 -2.59 -23.15 6.47
C ARG A 190 -2.03 -21.99 5.64
N VAL A 191 -1.64 -20.91 6.30
CA VAL A 191 -1.23 -19.64 5.66
C VAL A 191 0.19 -19.26 6.01
N ARG A 192 0.59 -19.51 7.28
CA ARG A 192 1.97 -19.25 7.73
C ARG A 192 2.98 -19.90 6.79
N ALA A 193 4.12 -19.27 6.59
CA ALA A 193 5.17 -19.66 5.66
C ALA A 193 4.78 -19.57 4.17
N LEU A 194 3.61 -19.03 3.83
CA LEU A 194 3.22 -18.72 2.45
C LEU A 194 3.45 -17.25 2.10
N LEU A 195 3.89 -16.43 3.05
CA LEU A 195 4.11 -15.00 2.90
C LEU A 195 5.59 -14.72 2.62
N ALA A 196 5.84 -13.91 1.60
CA ALA A 196 7.12 -13.25 1.39
C ALA A 196 6.96 -11.73 1.60
N LEU A 197 8.00 -11.10 2.16
CA LEU A 197 8.02 -9.65 2.38
C LEU A 197 9.44 -9.11 2.25
N PRO A 198 9.62 -7.85 1.83
CA PRO A 198 10.92 -7.22 1.81
C PRO A 198 11.40 -6.91 3.24
N ASP A 199 12.71 -6.94 3.45
CA ASP A 199 13.32 -6.69 4.78
C ASP A 199 12.89 -5.33 5.33
N PRO A 200 12.22 -5.30 6.48
CA PRO A 200 11.78 -4.06 7.12
C PRO A 200 12.94 -3.13 7.51
N ALA A 201 14.17 -3.63 7.62
CA ALA A 201 15.33 -2.81 7.92
C ALA A 201 15.73 -1.90 6.75
N SER A 202 15.47 -2.31 5.52
CA SER A 202 15.87 -1.59 4.30
C SER A 202 14.71 -1.11 3.44
N SER A 203 13.50 -1.68 3.61
CA SER A 203 12.34 -1.39 2.77
C SER A 203 11.23 -0.67 3.52
N SER A 204 10.76 0.45 3.00
CA SER A 204 9.58 1.15 3.52
C SER A 204 8.32 0.28 3.48
N VAL A 205 8.19 -0.58 2.47
CA VAL A 205 7.08 -1.53 2.35
C VAL A 205 7.12 -2.57 3.49
N GLY A 206 8.30 -3.09 3.80
CA GLY A 206 8.49 -3.98 4.96
C GLY A 206 8.24 -3.28 6.28
N ARG A 207 8.71 -2.02 6.42
CA ARG A 207 8.44 -1.19 7.61
C ARG A 207 6.96 -0.95 7.84
N ALA A 208 6.20 -0.62 6.79
CA ALA A 208 4.76 -0.44 6.88
C ALA A 208 4.06 -1.70 7.42
N PHE A 209 4.48 -2.88 6.96
CA PHE A 209 3.94 -4.14 7.47
C PHE A 209 4.25 -4.36 8.96
N VAL A 210 5.47 -4.04 9.42
CA VAL A 210 5.82 -4.14 10.84
C VAL A 210 5.04 -3.15 11.70
N GLN A 211 4.81 -1.93 11.21
CA GLN A 211 3.98 -0.92 11.89
C GLN A 211 2.55 -1.44 12.10
N GLU A 212 1.94 -2.01 11.05
CA GLU A 212 0.60 -2.60 11.15
C GLU A 212 0.60 -3.81 12.10
N ALA A 213 1.61 -4.69 12.00
CA ALA A 213 1.76 -5.80 12.90
C ALA A 213 1.84 -5.34 14.37
N ALA A 214 2.61 -4.31 14.66
CA ALA A 214 2.72 -3.72 15.98
C ALA A 214 1.40 -3.08 16.45
N ALA A 215 0.70 -2.36 15.58
CA ALA A 215 -0.59 -1.76 15.88
C ALA A 215 -1.66 -2.82 16.22
N GLN A 216 -1.68 -3.94 15.49
CA GLN A 216 -2.65 -5.02 15.69
C GLN A 216 -2.33 -5.92 16.88
N THR A 217 -1.05 -6.10 17.21
CA THR A 217 -0.61 -7.09 18.22
C THR A 217 -0.07 -6.49 19.51
N GLY A 218 0.30 -5.21 19.51
CA GLY A 218 0.89 -4.53 20.67
C GLY A 218 2.12 -5.28 21.20
N GLU A 219 2.12 -5.62 22.48
CA GLU A 219 3.20 -6.38 23.12
C GLU A 219 3.37 -7.80 22.54
N GLY A 220 2.39 -8.32 21.80
CA GLY A 220 2.43 -9.62 21.14
C GLY A 220 3.21 -9.66 19.82
N LEU A 221 3.83 -8.57 19.37
CA LEU A 221 4.53 -8.50 18.08
C LEU A 221 5.56 -9.64 17.92
N GLY A 222 6.39 -9.87 18.91
CA GLY A 222 7.41 -10.95 18.85
C GLY A 222 6.80 -12.34 18.64
N THR A 223 5.73 -12.67 19.36
CA THR A 223 5.01 -13.94 19.22
C THR A 223 4.33 -14.05 17.86
N PHE A 224 3.75 -12.97 17.37
CA PHE A 224 3.15 -12.90 16.04
C PHE A 224 4.19 -13.22 14.96
N VAL A 225 5.35 -12.58 14.98
CA VAL A 225 6.44 -12.76 14.01
C VAL A 225 6.94 -14.22 14.02
N GLN A 226 7.16 -14.80 15.20
CA GLN A 226 7.55 -16.22 15.32
C GLN A 226 6.51 -17.16 14.72
N SER A 227 5.22 -16.85 14.90
CA SER A 227 4.11 -17.65 14.37
C SER A 227 3.94 -17.48 12.86
N LEU A 228 4.28 -16.32 12.32
CA LEU A 228 4.16 -15.98 10.91
C LEU A 228 5.13 -16.79 10.03
N ASN A 229 6.38 -16.99 10.50
CA ASN A 229 7.45 -17.68 9.78
C ASN A 229 7.56 -17.29 8.30
N PRO A 230 7.73 -15.99 7.98
CA PRO A 230 7.71 -15.51 6.62
C PRO A 230 9.05 -15.72 5.93
N ARG A 231 9.05 -15.70 4.60
CA ARG A 231 10.25 -15.43 3.83
C ARG A 231 10.53 -13.93 3.86
N VAL A 232 11.75 -13.54 4.20
CA VAL A 232 12.22 -12.15 4.16
C VAL A 232 13.25 -12.02 3.05
N ASP A 233 12.98 -11.11 2.11
CA ASP A 233 13.81 -10.85 0.94
C ASP A 233 14.57 -9.53 1.13
N ALA A 234 15.76 -9.41 0.52
CA ALA A 234 16.59 -8.21 0.68
C ALA A 234 15.96 -6.95 0.06
N SER A 235 15.07 -7.12 -0.94
CA SER A 235 14.42 -6.01 -1.63
C SER A 235 12.97 -6.32 -1.99
N LEU A 236 12.19 -5.28 -2.30
CA LEU A 236 10.84 -5.42 -2.85
C LEU A 236 10.87 -6.17 -4.20
N GLY A 237 11.89 -5.95 -5.02
CA GLY A 237 12.06 -6.64 -6.29
C GLY A 237 12.21 -8.14 -6.12
N GLU A 238 13.00 -8.60 -5.15
CA GLU A 238 13.12 -10.02 -4.82
C GLU A 238 11.82 -10.62 -4.31
N THR A 239 11.09 -9.89 -3.47
CA THR A 239 9.77 -10.30 -2.96
C THR A 239 8.77 -10.50 -4.11
N ILE A 240 8.72 -9.56 -5.07
CA ILE A 240 7.83 -9.69 -6.24
C ILE A 240 8.28 -10.86 -7.13
N SER A 241 9.57 -11.07 -7.27
CA SER A 241 10.12 -12.21 -8.00
C SER A 241 9.79 -13.56 -7.33
N ALA A 242 9.65 -13.59 -6.02
CA ALA A 242 9.22 -14.76 -5.26
C ALA A 242 7.71 -15.04 -5.38
N TRP A 243 6.92 -14.08 -5.84
CA TRP A 243 5.46 -14.21 -5.94
C TRP A 243 5.04 -15.19 -7.05
N SER A 244 4.07 -16.05 -6.76
CA SER A 244 3.59 -17.07 -7.70
C SER A 244 2.90 -16.50 -8.95
N ALA A 245 2.32 -15.31 -8.84
CA ALA A 245 1.73 -14.57 -9.97
C ALA A 245 2.69 -13.56 -10.62
N GLY A 246 3.98 -13.60 -10.31
CA GLY A 246 4.97 -12.63 -10.81
C GLY A 246 5.05 -12.54 -12.33
N THR A 247 4.78 -13.62 -13.06
CA THR A 247 4.74 -13.62 -14.54
C THR A 247 3.56 -12.84 -15.14
N HIS A 248 2.58 -12.47 -14.35
CA HIS A 248 1.44 -11.67 -14.77
C HIS A 248 1.61 -10.18 -14.50
N VAL A 249 2.72 -9.79 -13.88
CA VAL A 249 3.04 -8.38 -13.61
C VAL A 249 3.48 -7.70 -14.90
N SER A 250 3.01 -6.47 -15.14
CA SER A 250 3.34 -5.72 -16.36
C SER A 250 4.83 -5.37 -16.44
N ASP A 251 5.36 -5.34 -17.66
CA ASP A 251 6.77 -5.04 -17.92
C ASP A 251 7.18 -3.65 -17.39
N SER A 252 6.28 -2.66 -17.46
CA SER A 252 6.55 -1.32 -16.93
C SER A 252 6.77 -1.33 -15.41
N TYR A 253 5.91 -2.04 -14.68
CA TYR A 253 6.09 -2.21 -13.23
C TYR A 253 7.39 -2.93 -12.91
N LEU A 254 7.68 -4.01 -13.62
CA LEU A 254 8.89 -4.80 -13.41
C LEU A 254 10.15 -3.97 -13.66
N SER A 255 10.19 -3.18 -14.71
CA SER A 255 11.35 -2.33 -15.02
C SER A 255 11.53 -1.20 -14.01
N GLU A 256 10.45 -0.60 -13.51
CA GLU A 256 10.50 0.55 -12.60
C GLU A 256 10.71 0.15 -11.13
N VAL A 257 10.14 -0.99 -10.70
CA VAL A 257 10.15 -1.42 -9.29
C VAL A 257 11.14 -2.55 -9.03
N VAL A 258 11.25 -3.48 -9.98
CA VAL A 258 12.11 -4.68 -9.85
C VAL A 258 13.48 -4.48 -10.53
N GLY A 259 13.59 -3.50 -11.43
CA GLY A 259 14.78 -3.29 -12.25
C GLY A 259 14.99 -4.37 -13.33
N SER A 260 13.95 -5.14 -13.66
CA SER A 260 13.95 -6.22 -14.64
C SER A 260 12.73 -6.11 -15.55
N ALA A 261 12.88 -6.46 -16.82
CA ALA A 261 11.77 -6.45 -17.78
C ALA A 261 10.95 -7.76 -17.80
N SER A 262 11.26 -8.72 -16.95
CA SER A 262 10.60 -10.03 -16.96
C SER A 262 10.26 -10.49 -15.55
N GLY A 263 8.98 -10.82 -15.34
CA GLY A 263 8.51 -11.46 -14.14
C GLY A 263 8.89 -12.93 -14.05
N THR A 264 9.01 -13.44 -12.84
CA THR A 264 9.27 -14.85 -12.54
C THR A 264 8.06 -15.47 -11.85
N SER A 265 7.84 -16.77 -12.01
CA SER A 265 6.87 -17.51 -11.22
C SER A 265 7.56 -18.05 -9.98
N GLY A 266 7.39 -17.36 -8.87
CA GLY A 266 7.87 -17.80 -7.57
C GLY A 266 6.96 -18.83 -6.91
N SER A 267 7.26 -19.15 -5.65
CA SER A 267 6.54 -20.18 -4.87
C SER A 267 5.60 -19.59 -3.81
N TYR A 268 5.63 -18.28 -3.59
CA TYR A 268 4.90 -17.62 -2.51
C TYR A 268 3.61 -17.01 -3.03
N PRO A 269 2.44 -17.52 -2.62
CA PRO A 269 1.16 -16.97 -3.07
C PRO A 269 0.76 -15.67 -2.37
N LEU A 270 1.42 -15.30 -1.27
CA LEU A 270 1.19 -14.10 -0.50
C LEU A 270 2.46 -13.25 -0.48
N VAL A 271 2.35 -11.98 -0.82
CA VAL A 271 3.46 -11.03 -0.75
C VAL A 271 3.02 -9.74 -0.08
N VAL A 272 3.91 -9.12 0.70
CA VAL A 272 3.73 -7.75 1.19
C VAL A 272 4.22 -6.80 0.11
N ALA A 273 3.31 -6.01 -0.42
CA ALA A 273 3.61 -5.10 -1.51
C ALA A 273 2.65 -3.89 -1.51
N PRO A 274 2.99 -2.82 -2.25
CA PRO A 274 2.04 -1.77 -2.57
C PRO A 274 0.84 -2.33 -3.33
N ARG A 275 -0.33 -1.74 -3.10
CA ARG A 275 -1.58 -2.17 -3.73
C ARG A 275 -1.57 -2.01 -5.25
N SER A 276 -0.73 -1.11 -5.76
CA SER A 276 -0.44 -0.96 -7.19
C SER A 276 0.08 -2.25 -7.84
N LEU A 277 0.67 -3.19 -7.09
CA LEU A 277 1.04 -4.51 -7.61
C LEU A 277 -0.20 -5.27 -8.14
N ALA A 278 -1.35 -5.17 -7.47
CA ALA A 278 -2.58 -5.76 -7.97
C ALA A 278 -3.02 -5.11 -9.29
N ALA A 279 -2.82 -3.79 -9.45
CA ALA A 279 -3.11 -3.10 -10.70
C ALA A 279 -2.10 -3.46 -11.82
N ALA A 280 -0.84 -3.69 -11.46
CA ALA A 280 0.20 -4.13 -12.39
C ALA A 280 -0.01 -5.56 -12.88
N ALA A 281 -0.64 -6.42 -12.08
CA ALA A 281 -1.04 -7.79 -12.44
C ALA A 281 -2.48 -7.87 -12.97
N ALA A 282 -3.01 -6.79 -13.55
CA ALA A 282 -4.35 -6.75 -14.10
C ALA A 282 -4.49 -7.69 -15.31
N THR A 283 -5.68 -8.27 -15.46
CA THR A 283 -6.04 -9.02 -16.67
C THR A 283 -6.18 -8.11 -17.88
N ASN A 284 -6.31 -8.68 -19.05
CA ASN A 284 -6.47 -7.92 -20.30
C ASN A 284 -7.69 -6.97 -20.29
N THR A 285 -8.71 -7.23 -19.45
CA THR A 285 -9.86 -6.33 -19.29
C THR A 285 -9.54 -5.10 -18.45
N GLY A 286 -8.45 -5.14 -17.65
CA GLY A 286 -8.05 -4.07 -16.75
C GLY A 286 -8.90 -3.93 -15.49
N ALA A 287 -10.08 -4.56 -15.44
CA ALA A 287 -11.03 -4.46 -14.33
C ALA A 287 -10.90 -5.60 -13.30
N ASP A 288 -10.11 -6.62 -13.61
CA ASP A 288 -9.77 -7.74 -12.72
C ASP A 288 -8.26 -7.96 -12.72
N SER A 289 -7.75 -8.72 -11.76
CA SER A 289 -6.33 -8.96 -11.58
C SER A 289 -6.08 -10.39 -11.10
N TYR A 290 -4.89 -10.91 -11.41
CA TYR A 290 -4.36 -12.14 -10.81
C TYR A 290 -4.08 -11.97 -9.32
N GLY A 291 -3.72 -10.76 -8.90
CA GLY A 291 -3.54 -10.39 -7.50
C GLY A 291 -4.81 -9.84 -6.85
N THR A 292 -4.95 -10.03 -5.55
CA THR A 292 -5.97 -9.35 -4.75
C THR A 292 -5.39 -8.91 -3.41
N ALA A 293 -5.67 -7.67 -3.01
CA ALA A 293 -5.28 -7.18 -1.69
C ALA A 293 -6.15 -7.80 -0.61
N VAL A 294 -5.53 -8.30 0.45
CA VAL A 294 -6.23 -8.72 1.68
C VAL A 294 -6.52 -7.45 2.49
N SER A 295 -7.71 -6.90 2.34
CA SER A 295 -8.07 -5.56 2.83
C SER A 295 -7.83 -5.34 4.33
N SER A 296 -7.96 -6.39 5.15
CA SER A 296 -7.68 -6.32 6.59
C SER A 296 -6.20 -6.21 6.96
N THR A 297 -5.31 -6.33 5.98
CA THR A 297 -3.86 -6.22 6.18
C THR A 297 -3.29 -4.93 5.57
N CYS A 298 -4.16 -4.06 5.05
CA CYS A 298 -3.74 -2.86 4.36
C CYS A 298 -3.47 -1.73 5.34
N ILE A 299 -2.31 -1.11 5.20
CA ILE A 299 -1.92 0.12 5.88
C ILE A 299 -2.00 1.28 4.90
N ALA A 300 -2.64 2.36 5.32
CA ALA A 300 -2.76 3.55 4.49
C ALA A 300 -1.39 4.20 4.29
N ARG A 301 -0.98 4.40 3.04
CA ARG A 301 0.28 5.04 2.71
C ARG A 301 0.08 6.22 1.76
N ILE A 302 0.28 7.42 2.30
CA ILE A 302 0.38 8.63 1.49
C ILE A 302 1.77 8.64 0.83
N MET A 303 1.82 8.97 -0.45
CA MET A 303 3.04 9.05 -1.23
C MET A 303 3.49 10.50 -1.36
N TYR A 304 4.73 10.77 -1.00
CA TYR A 304 5.32 12.09 -1.06
C TYR A 304 6.38 12.16 -2.16
N ALA A 305 6.49 13.35 -2.74
CA ALA A 305 7.55 13.79 -3.63
C ALA A 305 8.40 14.85 -2.95
N ALA A 306 9.70 14.84 -3.14
CA ALA A 306 10.60 15.90 -2.65
C ALA A 306 11.77 16.11 -3.61
N ALA A 307 12.27 17.34 -3.69
CA ALA A 307 13.54 17.62 -4.35
C ALA A 307 14.70 17.07 -3.50
N VAL A 308 15.68 16.45 -4.15
CA VAL A 308 16.84 15.84 -3.47
C VAL A 308 17.90 16.88 -3.10
N SER A 309 17.97 17.99 -3.80
CA SER A 309 18.96 19.05 -3.56
C SER A 309 18.30 20.39 -3.27
N ALA A 310 19.05 21.29 -2.61
CA ALA A 310 18.68 22.67 -2.42
C ALA A 310 19.80 23.59 -2.96
N PRO A 311 19.49 24.54 -3.89
CA PRO A 311 18.16 24.78 -4.45
C PRO A 311 17.70 23.66 -5.42
N ALA A 312 16.41 23.40 -5.45
CA ALA A 312 15.82 22.49 -6.43
C ALA A 312 16.04 23.03 -7.86
N THR A 313 16.21 22.11 -8.81
CA THR A 313 16.24 22.49 -10.23
C THR A 313 14.85 22.90 -10.72
N ASP A 314 14.77 23.74 -11.75
CA ASP A 314 13.47 24.13 -12.36
C ASP A 314 12.65 22.90 -12.82
N GLY A 315 13.34 21.85 -13.29
CA GLY A 315 12.72 20.59 -13.66
C GLY A 315 12.14 19.82 -12.48
N ALA A 316 12.86 19.79 -11.36
CA ALA A 316 12.41 19.17 -10.11
C ALA A 316 11.16 19.88 -9.55
N GLU A 317 11.20 21.20 -9.44
CA GLU A 317 10.06 22.00 -9.01
C GLU A 317 8.85 21.80 -9.92
N SER A 318 9.10 21.78 -11.24
CA SER A 318 8.05 21.57 -12.24
C SER A 318 7.40 20.19 -12.13
N LEU A 319 8.17 19.11 -11.90
CA LEU A 319 7.64 17.77 -11.75
C LEU A 319 6.79 17.65 -10.49
N ILE A 320 7.27 18.13 -9.34
CA ILE A 320 6.53 18.04 -8.08
C ILE A 320 5.20 18.82 -8.17
N ALA A 321 5.21 20.02 -8.74
CA ALA A 321 4.01 20.81 -8.97
C ALA A 321 3.04 20.10 -9.95
N TRP A 322 3.57 19.54 -11.06
CA TRP A 322 2.76 18.86 -12.06
C TRP A 322 2.07 17.60 -11.54
N LEU A 323 2.73 16.84 -10.64
CA LEU A 323 2.17 15.63 -10.02
C LEU A 323 0.88 15.90 -9.24
N GLN A 324 0.67 17.10 -8.73
CA GLN A 324 -0.58 17.51 -8.07
C GLN A 324 -1.68 17.92 -9.07
N GLY A 325 -1.33 18.08 -10.36
CA GLY A 325 -2.25 18.50 -11.41
C GLY A 325 -3.18 17.39 -11.88
N GLN A 326 -4.37 17.76 -12.37
CA GLN A 326 -5.40 16.80 -12.80
C GLN A 326 -4.92 15.81 -13.87
N VAL A 327 -4.06 16.25 -14.80
CA VAL A 327 -3.52 15.39 -15.87
C VAL A 327 -2.66 14.29 -15.27
N ALA A 328 -1.73 14.64 -14.38
CA ALA A 328 -0.89 13.67 -13.68
C ALA A 328 -1.72 12.72 -12.82
N GLN A 329 -2.61 13.26 -12.01
CA GLN A 329 -3.49 12.49 -11.12
C GLN A 329 -4.35 11.49 -11.89
N ARG A 330 -4.92 11.91 -13.03
CA ARG A 330 -5.71 11.02 -13.89
C ARG A 330 -4.84 9.96 -14.56
N SER A 331 -3.63 10.31 -15.00
CA SER A 331 -2.68 9.39 -15.61
C SER A 331 -2.23 8.31 -14.63
N LEU A 332 -1.81 8.69 -13.42
CA LEU A 332 -1.45 7.75 -12.35
C LEU A 332 -2.60 6.80 -11.99
N ALA A 333 -3.82 7.33 -11.89
CA ALA A 333 -5.00 6.51 -11.63
C ALA A 333 -5.32 5.53 -12.76
N THR A 334 -5.19 5.97 -14.02
CA THR A 334 -5.49 5.14 -15.20
C THR A 334 -4.50 3.98 -15.33
N THR A 335 -3.23 4.23 -15.08
CA THR A 335 -2.18 3.21 -15.09
C THR A 335 -2.24 2.30 -13.86
N GLY A 336 -2.81 2.78 -12.75
CA GLY A 336 -2.82 2.11 -11.46
C GLY A 336 -1.52 2.27 -10.68
N ALA A 337 -0.74 3.30 -11.00
CA ALA A 337 0.51 3.62 -10.32
C ALA A 337 0.29 4.30 -8.96
N ALA A 338 -0.80 5.06 -8.81
CA ALA A 338 -1.21 5.64 -7.55
C ALA A 338 -2.73 5.89 -7.54
N TYR A 339 -3.33 5.86 -6.35
CA TYR A 339 -4.68 6.39 -6.13
C TYR A 339 -4.58 7.91 -6.05
N PRO A 340 -5.43 8.66 -6.82
CA PRO A 340 -5.29 10.11 -6.93
C PRO A 340 -5.74 10.84 -5.67
N ILE A 341 -5.21 12.03 -5.46
CA ILE A 341 -5.59 12.94 -4.36
C ILE A 341 -7.07 13.30 -4.44
N ASP A 342 -7.56 13.65 -5.65
CA ASP A 342 -8.99 13.80 -5.90
C ASP A 342 -9.56 12.46 -6.37
N GLY A 343 -10.27 11.76 -5.49
CA GLY A 343 -10.87 10.46 -5.79
C GLY A 343 -11.83 10.45 -6.99
N VAL A 344 -12.35 11.61 -7.40
CA VAL A 344 -13.16 11.72 -8.64
C VAL A 344 -12.34 11.35 -9.87
N LEU A 345 -11.04 11.65 -9.87
CA LEU A 345 -10.12 11.30 -10.95
C LEU A 345 -9.83 9.80 -11.06
N ALA A 346 -10.16 9.02 -10.03
CA ALA A 346 -10.06 7.56 -10.09
C ALA A 346 -11.22 6.89 -10.85
N THR A 347 -12.34 7.58 -11.10
CA THR A 347 -13.53 6.99 -11.74
C THR A 347 -13.17 6.33 -13.07
N ASP A 348 -13.59 5.07 -13.26
CA ASP A 348 -13.32 4.26 -14.46
C ASP A 348 -11.83 4.07 -14.75
N THR A 349 -11.02 3.86 -13.73
CA THR A 349 -9.58 3.59 -13.84
C THR A 349 -9.17 2.33 -13.08
N LYS A 350 -7.96 1.84 -13.35
CA LYS A 350 -7.38 0.73 -12.57
C LYS A 350 -7.29 1.05 -11.08
N ALA A 351 -7.02 2.31 -10.72
CA ALA A 351 -6.98 2.73 -9.32
C ALA A 351 -8.32 2.48 -8.63
N ALA A 352 -9.46 2.84 -9.24
CA ALA A 352 -10.78 2.59 -8.68
C ALA A 352 -11.12 1.10 -8.57
N TRP A 353 -10.75 0.30 -9.57
CA TRP A 353 -11.13 -1.11 -9.64
C TRP A 353 -10.25 -2.02 -8.79
N LEU A 354 -8.95 -1.76 -8.72
CA LEU A 354 -7.96 -2.69 -8.19
C LEU A 354 -7.22 -2.18 -6.96
N MET A 355 -7.02 -0.87 -6.85
CA MET A 355 -6.30 -0.32 -5.71
C MET A 355 -7.23 -0.07 -4.51
N GLY A 356 -8.41 0.50 -4.70
CA GLY A 356 -9.35 0.84 -3.63
C GLY A 356 -8.68 1.61 -2.47
N ILE A 357 -9.44 2.13 -1.56
CA ILE A 357 -8.90 2.74 -0.33
C ILE A 357 -9.34 1.89 0.85
N SER A 358 -8.41 1.49 1.70
CA SER A 358 -8.68 0.75 2.92
C SER A 358 -8.55 1.70 4.12
N GLY A 359 -9.61 1.75 4.93
CA GLY A 359 -9.62 2.55 6.16
C GLY A 359 -9.68 4.07 5.97
N GLU A 360 -9.68 4.80 7.06
CA GLU A 360 -9.49 6.23 7.08
C GLU A 360 -8.03 6.54 6.71
N THR A 361 -7.79 7.66 6.04
CA THR A 361 -6.43 8.17 5.89
C THR A 361 -5.95 8.58 7.27
N VAL A 362 -5.11 7.78 7.88
CA VAL A 362 -4.50 8.14 9.14
C VAL A 362 -3.56 9.31 8.87
N VAL A 363 -3.77 10.40 9.58
CA VAL A 363 -2.90 11.58 9.47
C VAL A 363 -1.46 11.16 9.77
N ALA A 364 -0.52 11.61 8.97
CA ALA A 364 0.88 11.18 9.05
C ALA A 364 1.49 11.27 10.45
N ASP A 365 1.07 12.24 11.27
CA ASP A 365 1.53 12.40 12.66
C ASP A 365 1.06 11.31 13.61
N GLU A 366 -0.08 10.65 13.33
CA GLU A 366 -0.60 9.58 14.17
C GLU A 366 -0.01 8.22 13.78
N THR A 367 0.37 8.03 12.51
CA THR A 367 0.95 6.77 12.00
C THR A 367 2.43 6.64 12.28
N VAL A 368 3.15 7.75 12.32
CA VAL A 368 4.59 7.77 12.58
C VAL A 368 4.82 7.92 14.08
N GLY A 369 4.02 7.32 14.93
CA GLY A 369 4.33 7.36 16.37
C GLY A 369 5.84 7.23 16.56
N SER A 370 6.52 8.22 16.93
CA SER A 370 7.94 8.55 16.91
C SER A 370 8.86 7.56 16.17
N LEU A 371 9.88 8.02 15.47
CA LEU A 371 10.93 7.17 14.88
C LEU A 371 11.49 6.17 15.91
N ASP A 372 11.49 6.53 17.19
CA ASP A 372 11.90 5.68 18.31
C ASP A 372 11.01 4.45 18.48
N ALA A 373 9.70 4.57 18.30
CA ALA A 373 8.78 3.42 18.35
C ALA A 373 9.02 2.46 17.18
N LEU A 374 9.28 3.00 16.00
CA LEU A 374 9.62 2.21 14.82
C LEU A 374 10.89 1.39 15.04
N ASP A 375 11.95 2.00 15.56
CA ASP A 375 13.21 1.32 15.88
C ASP A 375 13.01 0.19 16.89
N ALA A 376 12.17 0.40 17.90
CA ALA A 376 11.82 -0.64 18.88
C ALA A 376 11.08 -1.82 18.24
N TRP A 377 10.12 -1.55 17.33
CA TRP A 377 9.40 -2.59 16.59
C TRP A 377 10.30 -3.36 15.64
N LEU A 378 11.18 -2.69 14.91
CA LEU A 378 12.15 -3.31 14.01
C LEU A 378 13.13 -4.18 14.79
N SER A 379 13.57 -3.76 15.98
CA SER A 379 14.43 -4.53 16.85
C SER A 379 13.71 -5.80 17.35
N THR A 380 12.43 -5.68 17.76
CA THR A 380 11.59 -6.82 18.18
C THR A 380 11.38 -7.79 17.02
N TRP A 381 11.10 -7.29 15.82
CA TRP A 381 10.96 -8.08 14.60
C TRP A 381 12.21 -8.90 14.32
N LYS A 382 13.37 -8.25 14.26
CA LYS A 382 14.67 -8.88 13.99
C LYS A 382 15.01 -9.98 15.01
N PHE A 383 14.78 -9.70 16.29
CA PHE A 383 15.01 -10.69 17.36
C PHE A 383 14.08 -11.90 17.24
N ALA A 384 12.80 -11.67 16.97
CA ALA A 384 11.82 -12.75 16.83
C ALA A 384 12.12 -13.67 15.64
N LEU A 385 12.52 -13.11 14.49
CA LEU A 385 12.94 -13.90 13.32
C LEU A 385 14.18 -14.74 13.60
N ALA A 386 15.20 -14.17 14.25
CA ALA A 386 16.41 -14.90 14.58
C ALA A 386 16.12 -16.11 15.49
N SER A 387 15.12 -15.97 16.37
CA SER A 387 14.69 -17.06 17.27
C SER A 387 13.99 -18.20 16.52
N THR A 388 13.25 -17.92 15.45
CA THR A 388 12.60 -18.95 14.60
C THR A 388 13.61 -19.77 13.82
N VAL A 389 14.65 -19.16 13.28
CA VAL A 389 15.71 -19.84 12.54
C VAL A 389 16.48 -20.80 13.46
N SER A 390 16.73 -20.43 14.72
CA SER A 390 17.43 -21.26 15.70
C SER A 390 16.67 -22.55 16.06
N ILE A 391 15.34 -22.51 16.09
CA ILE A 391 14.51 -23.69 16.38
C ILE A 391 14.49 -24.67 15.20
N ALA A 392 14.55 -24.17 13.96
CA ALA A 392 14.53 -24.98 12.75
C ALA A 392 15.87 -25.70 12.48
N THR A 393 16.97 -25.27 13.11
CA THR A 393 18.29 -25.88 12.95
C THR A 393 18.65 -26.90 14.01
N THR A 394 17.81 -27.13 15.04
CA THR A 394 17.95 -28.23 15.95
C THR A 394 17.46 -29.50 15.25
N ASP A 395 18.42 -30.25 14.74
CA ASP A 395 18.22 -31.52 14.02
C ASP A 395 17.50 -32.52 14.96
N PRO A 396 16.38 -33.15 14.55
CA PRO A 396 15.72 -34.17 15.35
C PRO A 396 16.57 -35.42 15.61
N ALA A 397 17.78 -35.48 15.07
CA ALA A 397 18.73 -36.56 15.31
C ALA A 397 19.42 -36.48 16.68
N GLU A 398 19.42 -35.35 17.41
CA GLU A 398 20.05 -35.27 18.76
C GLU A 398 19.10 -35.65 19.88
N GLU A 399 17.78 -35.65 19.68
CA GLU A 399 16.81 -36.06 20.71
C GLU A 399 16.70 -37.58 20.87
N SER A 400 17.27 -38.37 19.92
CA SER A 400 17.31 -39.85 20.02
C SER A 400 18.49 -40.41 20.80
N ALA A 401 19.44 -39.56 21.22
CA ALA A 401 20.65 -40.01 21.91
C ALA A 401 20.57 -39.94 23.45
N ALA A 402 19.48 -39.46 24.05
CA ALA A 402 19.36 -39.22 25.48
C ALA A 402 18.48 -40.21 26.23
N ASN A 403 18.10 -41.36 25.64
CA ASN A 403 17.38 -42.39 26.39
C ASN A 403 18.00 -43.79 26.21
N PRO A 404 19.05 -44.15 26.98
CA PRO A 404 19.56 -45.51 27.02
C PRO A 404 18.90 -46.29 28.15
N ASP A 405 17.68 -46.78 27.98
CA ASP A 405 17.19 -47.91 28.77
C ASP A 405 15.84 -48.43 28.21
N VAL A 406 15.85 -49.32 27.23
CA VAL A 406 14.88 -50.41 27.14
C VAL A 406 15.61 -51.66 26.72
N THR A 407 15.86 -52.49 27.71
CA THR A 407 16.40 -53.83 27.64
C THR A 407 15.61 -54.74 26.71
N THR A 408 16.33 -55.37 25.86
CA THR A 408 16.06 -56.54 25.02
C THR A 408 15.28 -57.65 25.73
N ALA A 409 14.24 -58.13 25.11
CA ALA A 409 13.83 -59.55 25.21
C ALA A 409 13.85 -60.13 23.78
N ARG A 410 14.85 -61.00 23.62
CA ARG A 410 14.98 -61.95 22.50
C ARG A 410 13.87 -63.00 22.65
N ASP A 411 13.18 -63.30 21.58
CA ASP A 411 12.64 -64.65 21.42
C ASP A 411 12.98 -65.16 20.00
N GLU A 412 13.78 -66.23 20.02
CA GLU A 412 14.18 -67.03 18.87
C GLU A 412 13.05 -68.02 18.58
N THR A 413 12.59 -68.07 17.35
CA THR A 413 12.19 -69.36 16.77
C THR A 413 12.43 -69.34 15.24
N SER A 414 13.31 -70.25 14.89
CA SER A 414 13.61 -70.74 13.56
C SER A 414 12.41 -71.35 12.85
N GLU A 415 12.39 -71.28 11.52
CA GLU A 415 12.37 -72.45 10.63
C GLU A 415 12.28 -72.07 9.15
N GLN A 416 13.31 -72.41 8.45
CA GLN A 416 13.41 -73.28 7.23
C GLN A 416 12.70 -72.79 5.97
N ASP A 417 13.61 -72.51 5.02
CA ASP A 417 13.53 -72.66 3.57
C ASP A 417 13.11 -74.07 3.13
N PRO A 418 12.46 -74.33 1.97
CA PRO A 418 13.19 -74.40 0.73
C PRO A 418 12.49 -73.95 -0.56
N GLY A 419 13.31 -73.32 -1.43
CA GLY A 419 13.50 -73.47 -2.83
C GLY A 419 12.34 -73.86 -3.76
N VAL A 420 12.30 -73.16 -4.88
CA VAL A 420 12.28 -73.72 -6.25
C VAL A 420 12.32 -72.55 -7.26
N ASP A 421 13.37 -72.52 -8.01
CA ASP A 421 13.56 -71.92 -9.35
C ASP A 421 13.04 -72.89 -10.40
N PRO A 422 13.09 -72.65 -11.72
CA PRO A 422 12.89 -71.50 -12.56
C PRO A 422 11.94 -71.73 -13.77
N ASP A 423 11.98 -70.80 -14.73
CA ASP A 423 11.60 -70.89 -16.15
C ASP A 423 10.08 -70.83 -16.48
N ASP A 424 9.70 -69.85 -17.23
CA ASP A 424 9.26 -70.09 -18.64
C ASP A 424 8.99 -68.78 -19.40
N ASP A 425 9.42 -68.84 -20.61
CA ASP A 425 9.31 -67.91 -21.72
C ASP A 425 7.86 -67.63 -22.19
N GLY A 426 7.71 -66.53 -22.92
CA GLY A 426 6.81 -66.55 -24.05
C GLY A 426 5.93 -65.30 -24.28
N ASP A 427 6.33 -64.56 -25.30
CA ASP A 427 5.58 -63.92 -26.38
C ASP A 427 4.08 -63.59 -26.18
N GLU A 428 3.72 -62.32 -26.33
CA GLU A 428 3.05 -61.66 -27.46
C GLU A 428 2.90 -60.16 -27.22
#